data_738ffcc60a87387c31d3f09c0a0411bc
#
_entry.id   738ffcc60a87387c31d3f09c0a0411bc
#
_cell.length_a   1.000
_cell.length_b   1.000
_cell.length_c   1.000
_cell.angle_alpha   90.00
_cell.angle_beta   90.00
_cell.angle_gamma   90.00
#
_symmetry.space_group_name_H-M   'P 1'
#
loop_
_entity.id
_entity.type
_entity.pdbx_description
1 polymer ?
#
loop_
_entity_poly.entity_id
_entity_poly.type
_entity_poly.pdbx_seq_one_letter_code
_entity_poly.pdbx_strand_id
1 'polypeptide(L)'
;MDVSDQRAPLTWAAEHAPLAQPTDRTIDRPDALAREMARIRTDGFAKDMEESESGVRCVAAPVFFGADGPVAAISISAPKERLPAARMREVVRSLLREIARTPGAASSCRLRWRILG
;
A
#
# COMPACT_ATOMS: atom_id res chain seq x y z
N MET A 1 6.10 -7.07 -14.84
CA MET A 1 5.56 -7.86 -13.73
C MET A 1 4.11 -7.43 -13.50
N ASP A 2 3.21 -8.37 -13.56
CA ASP A 2 1.81 -8.07 -13.24
C ASP A 2 1.66 -7.91 -11.72
N VAL A 3 1.37 -6.69 -11.29
CA VAL A 3 1.23 -6.36 -9.87
C VAL A 3 -0.04 -6.93 -9.25
N SER A 4 -0.95 -7.44 -10.06
CA SER A 4 -2.11 -8.18 -9.59
C SER A 4 -1.73 -9.61 -9.15
N ASP A 5 -0.59 -10.11 -9.61
CA ASP A 5 -0.09 -11.42 -9.23
C ASP A 5 0.63 -11.35 -7.88
N GLN A 6 -0.05 -11.75 -6.83
CA GLN A 6 0.47 -11.80 -5.47
C GLN A 6 1.16 -13.12 -5.14
N ARG A 7 1.30 -14.03 -6.10
CA ARG A 7 1.84 -15.36 -5.85
C ARG A 7 3.32 -15.34 -5.50
N ALA A 8 4.12 -14.57 -6.24
CA ALA A 8 5.56 -14.51 -6.00
C ALA A 8 5.94 -14.00 -4.60
N PRO A 9 5.37 -12.86 -4.11
CA PRO A 9 5.63 -12.42 -2.73
C PRO A 9 5.16 -13.42 -1.69
N LEU A 10 4.01 -14.07 -1.90
CA LEU A 10 3.47 -15.05 -0.95
C LEU A 10 4.29 -16.33 -0.94
N THR A 11 4.81 -16.77 -2.07
CA THR A 11 5.72 -17.92 -2.17
C THR A 11 7.02 -17.64 -1.42
N TRP A 12 7.59 -16.45 -1.64
CA TRP A 12 8.80 -16.03 -0.92
C TRP A 12 8.57 -16.02 0.60
N ALA A 13 7.45 -15.45 1.04
CA ALA A 13 7.12 -15.40 2.47
C ALA A 13 6.95 -16.80 3.07
N ALA A 14 6.33 -17.73 2.35
CA ALA A 14 6.18 -19.10 2.81
C ALA A 14 7.53 -19.81 2.96
N GLU A 15 8.47 -19.56 2.05
CA GLU A 15 9.82 -20.14 2.07
C GLU A 15 10.71 -19.57 3.16
N HIS A 16 10.46 -18.32 3.58
CA HIS A 16 11.29 -17.58 4.53
C HIS A 16 10.64 -17.37 5.90
N ALA A 17 9.52 -18.03 6.15
CA ALA A 17 8.82 -17.91 7.42
C ALA A 17 9.58 -18.59 8.58
N PRO A 18 9.49 -18.05 9.83
CA PRO A 18 8.83 -16.80 10.15
C PRO A 18 9.64 -15.59 9.65
N LEU A 19 8.92 -14.54 9.24
CA LEU A 19 9.54 -13.31 8.77
C LEU A 19 10.08 -12.50 9.96
N ALA A 20 11.06 -11.64 9.69
CA ALA A 20 11.59 -10.74 10.72
C ALA A 20 10.47 -9.86 11.28
N GLN A 21 10.49 -9.63 12.58
CA GLN A 21 9.46 -8.88 13.29
C GLN A 21 10.09 -7.74 14.10
N PRO A 22 10.42 -6.60 13.46
CA PRO A 22 11.02 -5.46 14.15
C PRO A 22 10.13 -4.83 15.22
N THR A 23 8.81 -5.00 15.14
CA THR A 23 7.87 -4.57 16.19
C THR A 23 6.87 -5.68 16.49
N ASP A 24 6.10 -5.53 17.57
CA ASP A 24 5.03 -6.46 17.92
C ASP A 24 3.93 -6.52 16.86
N ARG A 25 3.84 -5.51 16.01
CA ARG A 25 2.77 -5.37 15.01
C ARG A 25 3.19 -5.81 13.61
N THR A 26 4.47 -6.12 13.43
CA THR A 26 4.94 -6.60 12.13
C THR A 26 4.27 -7.92 11.77
N ILE A 27 3.79 -8.00 10.53
CA ILE A 27 3.25 -9.24 9.99
C ILE A 27 4.43 -10.18 9.74
N ASP A 28 4.47 -11.29 10.46
CA ASP A 28 5.57 -12.26 10.39
C ASP A 28 5.15 -13.63 9.83
N ARG A 29 3.87 -13.79 9.50
CA ARG A 29 3.30 -15.05 9.02
C ARG A 29 2.74 -14.92 7.60
N PRO A 30 2.99 -15.91 6.74
CA PRO A 30 2.50 -15.87 5.36
C PRO A 30 0.99 -15.75 5.21
N ASP A 31 0.21 -16.40 6.09
CA ASP A 31 -1.25 -16.35 6.04
C ASP A 31 -1.79 -14.95 6.39
N ALA A 32 -1.19 -14.31 7.39
CA ALA A 32 -1.54 -12.93 7.75
C ALA A 32 -1.15 -11.95 6.64
N LEU A 33 0.01 -12.16 6.01
CA LEU A 33 0.43 -11.36 4.86
C LEU A 33 -0.54 -11.50 3.69
N ALA A 34 -1.01 -12.71 3.41
CA ALA A 34 -1.98 -12.97 2.35
C ALA A 34 -3.29 -12.20 2.59
N ARG A 35 -3.78 -12.19 3.82
CA ARG A 35 -4.98 -11.42 4.19
C ARG A 35 -4.77 -9.92 4.01
N GLU A 36 -3.62 -9.41 4.41
CA GLU A 36 -3.27 -8.00 4.24
C GLU A 36 -3.18 -7.61 2.77
N MET A 37 -2.58 -8.43 1.94
CA MET A 37 -2.49 -8.18 0.50
C MET A 37 -3.88 -8.17 -0.16
N ALA A 38 -4.78 -9.05 0.28
CA ALA A 38 -6.17 -9.05 -0.20
C ALA A 38 -6.90 -7.77 0.21
N ARG A 39 -6.68 -7.30 1.44
CA ARG A 39 -7.23 -6.04 1.93
C ARG A 39 -6.73 -4.85 1.10
N ILE A 40 -5.42 -4.80 0.82
CA ILE A 40 -4.82 -3.74 -0.01
C ILE A 40 -5.46 -3.71 -1.39
N ARG A 41 -5.67 -4.88 -1.99
CA ARG A 41 -6.32 -4.97 -3.30
C ARG A 41 -7.74 -4.41 -3.27
N THR A 42 -8.50 -4.68 -2.20
CA THR A 42 -9.86 -4.18 -2.02
C THR A 42 -9.88 -2.68 -1.74
N ASP A 43 -9.03 -2.20 -0.84
CA ASP A 43 -9.01 -0.81 -0.40
C ASP A 43 -8.31 0.12 -1.39
N GLY A 44 -7.37 -0.40 -2.18
CA GLY A 44 -6.61 0.38 -3.15
C GLY A 44 -5.41 1.12 -2.59
N PHE A 45 -5.07 0.88 -1.32
CA PHE A 45 -3.88 1.46 -0.69
C PHE A 45 -3.34 0.56 0.40
N ALA A 46 -2.04 0.69 0.68
CA ALA A 46 -1.38 -0.02 1.76
C ALA A 46 -1.20 0.89 2.97
N LYS A 47 -1.15 0.29 4.15
CA LYS A 47 -0.87 1.00 5.39
C LYS A 47 0.15 0.25 6.23
N ASP A 48 0.96 1.00 6.93
CA ASP A 48 1.89 0.51 7.94
C ASP A 48 1.43 1.04 9.29
N MET A 49 0.99 0.15 10.16
CA MET A 49 0.44 0.46 11.48
C MET A 49 1.48 0.13 12.56
N GLU A 50 2.61 0.82 12.52
CA GLU A 50 3.73 0.61 13.44
C GLU A 50 4.41 -0.75 13.23
N GLU A 51 4.45 -1.22 11.98
CA GLU A 51 5.00 -2.54 11.64
C GLU A 51 6.52 -2.52 11.44
N SER A 52 7.07 -1.37 11.08
CA SER A 52 8.52 -1.16 10.93
C SER A 52 9.15 -0.53 12.15
N GLU A 53 8.45 0.41 12.76
CA GLU A 53 8.92 1.18 13.89
C GLU A 53 7.75 1.61 14.75
N SER A 54 7.86 1.41 16.06
CA SER A 54 6.82 1.85 17.00
C SER A 54 6.66 3.37 16.95
N GLY A 55 5.42 3.83 16.95
CA GLY A 55 5.09 5.25 16.90
C GLY A 55 5.05 5.85 15.51
N VAL A 56 5.43 5.12 14.47
CA VAL A 56 5.42 5.58 13.08
C VAL A 56 4.39 4.82 12.28
N ARG A 57 3.57 5.56 11.55
CA ARG A 57 2.59 5.00 10.60
C ARG A 57 2.86 5.52 9.22
N CYS A 58 2.53 4.71 8.22
CA CYS A 58 2.67 5.06 6.82
C CYS A 58 1.40 4.70 6.06
N VAL A 59 1.17 5.42 4.99
CA VAL A 59 0.15 5.06 4.00
C VAL A 59 0.77 5.19 2.62
N ALA A 60 0.48 4.26 1.74
CA ALA A 60 1.06 4.22 0.40
C ALA A 60 -0.02 3.93 -0.63
N ALA A 61 0.09 4.57 -1.78
CA ALA A 61 -0.79 4.35 -2.91
C ALA A 61 0.02 4.03 -4.16
N PRO A 62 -0.46 3.13 -5.03
CA PRO A 62 0.21 2.81 -6.27
C PRO A 62 0.01 3.93 -7.29
N VAL A 63 1.02 4.17 -8.13
CA VAL A 63 0.97 5.11 -9.24
C VAL A 63 0.98 4.31 -10.53
N PHE A 64 -0.03 4.53 -11.37
CA PHE A 64 -0.21 3.82 -12.63
C PHE A 64 0.10 4.73 -13.81
N PHE A 65 0.91 4.22 -14.73
CA PHE A 65 1.18 4.85 -16.02
C PHE A 65 0.85 3.82 -17.11
N GLY A 66 -0.23 4.06 -17.85
CA GLY A 66 -0.68 3.13 -18.87
C GLY A 66 -1.44 1.92 -18.31
N ALA A 67 -1.53 0.86 -19.12
CA ALA A 67 -2.37 -0.30 -18.84
C ALA A 67 -1.67 -1.44 -18.09
N ASP A 68 -0.34 -1.40 -17.95
CA ASP A 68 0.48 -2.53 -17.51
C ASP A 68 0.62 -2.67 -15.98
N GLY A 69 -0.21 -1.97 -15.23
CA GLY A 69 -0.18 -2.02 -13.77
C GLY A 69 0.64 -0.89 -13.15
N PRO A 70 0.79 -0.85 -11.81
CA PRO A 70 1.54 0.20 -11.15
C PRO A 70 3.03 0.09 -11.46
N VAL A 71 3.66 1.23 -11.70
CA VAL A 71 5.10 1.35 -11.98
C VAL A 71 5.84 2.04 -10.85
N ALA A 72 5.10 2.65 -9.91
CA ALA A 72 5.65 3.35 -8.77
C ALA A 72 4.64 3.36 -7.63
N ALA A 73 5.07 3.81 -6.48
CA ALA A 73 4.20 4.06 -5.35
C ALA A 73 4.60 5.39 -4.71
N ILE A 74 3.64 6.06 -4.09
CA ILE A 74 3.90 7.22 -3.26
C ILE A 74 3.44 6.92 -1.85
N SER A 75 4.23 7.34 -0.86
CA SER A 75 3.90 7.09 0.54
C SER A 75 4.08 8.33 1.40
N ILE A 76 3.35 8.38 2.50
CA ILE A 76 3.54 9.33 3.57
C ILE A 76 3.82 8.56 4.85
N SER A 77 4.86 8.97 5.56
CA SER A 77 5.18 8.50 6.90
C SER A 77 4.97 9.63 7.90
N ALA A 78 4.40 9.33 9.04
CA ALA A 78 4.14 10.33 10.08
C ALA A 78 4.11 9.68 11.46
N PRO A 79 4.31 10.47 12.53
CA PRO A 79 4.00 9.99 13.88
C PRO A 79 2.55 9.52 13.94
N LYS A 80 2.30 8.47 14.71
CA LYS A 80 0.95 7.85 14.79
C LYS A 80 -0.16 8.85 15.17
N GLU A 81 0.17 9.86 15.97
CA GLU A 81 -0.78 10.87 16.42
C GLU A 81 -1.28 11.75 15.26
N ARG A 82 -0.46 11.92 14.22
CA ARG A 82 -0.80 12.70 13.02
C ARG A 82 -1.44 11.88 11.92
N LEU A 83 -1.38 10.56 12.04
CA LEU A 83 -1.93 9.66 11.03
C LEU A 83 -2.84 8.61 11.67
N PRO A 84 -3.96 9.02 12.27
CA PRO A 84 -4.93 8.08 12.82
C PRO A 84 -5.55 7.25 11.70
N ALA A 85 -5.89 5.99 12.01
CA ALA A 85 -6.42 5.05 11.04
C ALA A 85 -7.64 5.60 10.29
N ALA A 86 -8.50 6.34 10.97
CA ALA A 86 -9.71 6.94 10.39
C ALA A 86 -9.41 7.98 9.30
N ARG A 87 -8.22 8.57 9.32
CA ARG A 87 -7.81 9.60 8.34
C ARG A 87 -7.01 9.06 7.16
N MET A 88 -6.56 7.82 7.21
CA MET A 88 -5.67 7.27 6.19
C MET A 88 -6.28 7.30 4.79
N ARG A 89 -7.54 6.94 4.66
CA ARG A 89 -8.23 6.96 3.37
C ARG A 89 -8.31 8.37 2.79
N GLU A 90 -8.59 9.36 3.62
CA GLU A 90 -8.62 10.77 3.22
C GLU A 90 -7.25 11.27 2.77
N VAL A 91 -6.20 10.90 3.49
CA VAL A 91 -4.82 11.24 3.15
C VAL A 91 -4.45 10.65 1.79
N VAL A 92 -4.79 9.39 1.54
CA VAL A 92 -4.57 8.73 0.25
C VAL A 92 -5.28 9.48 -0.88
N ARG A 93 -6.54 9.85 -0.67
CA ARG A 93 -7.30 10.61 -1.67
C ARG A 93 -6.64 11.95 -1.99
N SER A 94 -6.12 12.62 -0.99
CA SER A 94 -5.38 13.89 -1.18
C SER A 94 -4.10 13.68 -1.97
N LEU A 95 -3.34 12.64 -1.66
CA LEU A 95 -2.15 12.26 -2.41
C LEU A 95 -2.46 11.99 -3.87
N LEU A 96 -3.50 11.22 -4.14
CA LEU A 96 -3.88 10.86 -5.51
C LEU A 96 -4.35 12.07 -6.31
N ARG A 97 -5.00 13.04 -5.67
CA ARG A 97 -5.35 14.30 -6.32
C ARG A 97 -4.11 15.08 -6.74
N GLU A 98 -3.09 15.13 -5.89
CA GLU A 98 -1.84 15.82 -6.24
C GLU A 98 -1.09 15.10 -7.37
N ILE A 99 -1.06 13.77 -7.34
CA ILE A 99 -0.49 12.97 -8.43
C ILE A 99 -1.23 13.26 -9.76
N ALA A 100 -2.55 13.35 -9.70
CA ALA A 100 -3.39 13.61 -10.88
C ALA A 100 -3.14 14.98 -11.51
N ARG A 101 -2.56 15.92 -10.78
CA ARG A 101 -2.15 17.22 -11.30
C ARG A 101 -0.80 17.19 -11.99
N THR A 102 -0.04 16.12 -11.83
CA THR A 102 1.28 15.97 -12.45
C THR A 102 1.12 15.63 -13.93
N PRO A 103 1.74 16.39 -14.85
CA PRO A 103 1.67 16.08 -16.27
C PRO A 103 2.18 14.67 -16.58
N GLY A 104 1.46 13.93 -17.42
CA GLY A 104 1.82 12.57 -17.81
C GLY A 104 1.27 11.46 -16.89
N ALA A 105 0.98 11.76 -15.63
CA ALA A 105 0.44 10.79 -14.67
C ALA A 105 -1.08 10.84 -14.57
N ALA A 106 -1.71 11.92 -14.99
CA ALA A 106 -3.06 12.33 -14.60
C ALA A 106 -4.19 11.39 -15.03
N SER A 107 -4.19 10.88 -16.26
CA SER A 107 -5.33 10.15 -16.79
C SER A 107 -5.40 8.70 -16.33
N SER A 108 -4.26 8.05 -16.25
CA SER A 108 -4.17 6.63 -15.84
C SER A 108 -4.47 6.44 -14.36
N CYS A 109 -3.99 7.34 -13.51
CA CYS A 109 -4.25 7.30 -12.07
C CYS A 109 -5.75 7.48 -11.75
N ARG A 110 -6.44 8.37 -12.46
CA ARG A 110 -7.86 8.62 -12.22
C ARG A 110 -8.75 7.41 -12.52
N LEU A 111 -8.48 6.76 -13.63
CA LEU A 111 -9.28 5.62 -14.07
C LEU A 111 -9.16 4.43 -13.12
N ARG A 112 -7.94 4.10 -12.74
CA ARG A 112 -7.68 2.97 -11.85
C ARG A 112 -8.19 3.22 -10.43
N TRP A 113 -8.06 4.43 -9.95
CA TRP A 113 -8.56 4.78 -8.61
C TRP A 113 -10.10 4.73 -8.54
N ARG A 114 -10.78 5.11 -9.60
CA ARG A 114 -12.25 4.98 -9.67
C ARG A 114 -12.72 3.53 -9.58
N ILE A 115 -11.94 2.62 -10.13
CA ILE A 115 -12.27 1.19 -10.09
C ILE A 115 -12.00 0.60 -8.71
N LEU A 116 -10.96 1.08 -8.04
CA LEU A 116 -10.53 0.59 -6.72
C LEU A 116 -11.18 1.34 -5.55
N GLY A 117 -11.68 2.51 -5.79
CA GLY A 117 -12.29 3.36 -4.78
C GLY A 117 -13.77 3.35 -4.74
#